data_16f8190a8809b14a76f00eded1a7cf57
#
_entry.id   16f8190a8809b14a76f00eded1a7cf57
#
_cell.length_a   1.000
_cell.length_b   1.000
_cell.length_c   1.000
_cell.angle_alpha   90.00
_cell.angle_beta   90.00
_cell.angle_gamma   90.00
#
_symmetry.space_group_name_H-M   'P 1'
#
loop_
_entity.id
_entity.type
_entity.pdbx_description
1 polymer ?
#
loop_
_entity_poly.entity_id
_entity_poly.type
_entity_poly.pdbx_seq_one_letter_code
_entity_poly.pdbx_strand_id
1 'polypeptide(L)'
;INLHLCIKLCLGPWYLSLAESMEATDVLNPALNYGIVVDCGSSGSRVFVYYWPPHNGNPHTLLDIRQMKDHDRKPVVKKIKPGISTLAKTPAQASDYLHPLLSFAAAHVPQNKHKETPLYILCTAGMRLLPESQQAAILEDLVTDVPLEFDFLFSRSHAEVISGKQEGVYAWIGINFVLGRFDHADEEDATVEVTTGSQNQQPISRRRTVGIIDMGGASLQIAYEVPSAITFSSPQEEEAGKSVLAEFNLGCDVEHTQHVYRVYVTTFLGFGGNMARQRYEDQLVNNTLAKNRFLTTQTGLNEDKPYLDPCLPAGLSDTAVRDNNTLYLRGQGDWTRCQEVVRPFLGLHNGTMSPGGVYQAPINFSNSEFYGFSEFFYCTEDVLRLGGQYDSEKYSRAAMDFCSTKWSTLKQRLDNKLFSQQADLGRLKYQCFKSAWMYEVLHSGFRFPTNYASLKTAQLVYDKEVQWTLGAILFKTRFLPLRDLRQETLRQSHPSWLRSSFVYNHHLFSLCILVVVLAILLYILRLRRIHQREQRQAEVLNLIWAEEGEALLP
;
A
#
# COMPACT_ATOMS: atom_id res chain seq x y z
N ILE A 1 22.13 -41.02 17.54
CA ILE A 1 20.81 -40.36 17.50
C ILE A 1 21.07 -38.89 17.18
N ASN A 2 20.69 -38.47 16.00
CA ASN A 2 21.07 -37.18 15.41
C ASN A 2 20.42 -36.04 16.23
N LEU A 3 21.22 -35.09 16.71
CA LEU A 3 20.76 -33.89 17.42
C LEU A 3 19.61 -33.17 16.69
N HIS A 4 19.62 -33.26 15.37
CA HIS A 4 18.57 -32.75 14.47
C HIS A 4 17.21 -33.45 14.65
N LEU A 5 17.21 -34.73 14.98
CA LEU A 5 15.98 -35.51 15.23
C LEU A 5 15.38 -35.22 16.61
N CYS A 6 16.25 -34.94 17.60
CA CYS A 6 15.82 -34.58 18.95
C CYS A 6 15.21 -33.17 19.00
N ILE A 7 15.76 -32.24 18.21
CA ILE A 7 15.23 -30.87 18.05
C ILE A 7 13.86 -30.91 17.36
N LYS A 8 13.69 -31.78 16.34
CA LYS A 8 12.39 -31.98 15.65
C LYS A 8 11.28 -32.52 16.56
N LEU A 9 11.61 -33.30 17.58
CA LEU A 9 10.62 -33.93 18.47
C LEU A 9 10.29 -33.09 19.73
N CYS A 10 11.15 -32.15 20.12
CA CYS A 10 10.97 -31.37 21.36
C CYS A 10 10.50 -29.92 21.17
N LEU A 11 10.59 -29.37 19.94
CA LEU A 11 10.32 -27.97 19.67
C LEU A 11 9.39 -27.87 18.44
N GLY A 12 8.17 -28.18 18.57
CA GLY A 12 7.09 -28.18 17.56
C GLY A 12 7.28 -27.50 16.19
N PRO A 13 6.29 -27.48 15.31
CA PRO A 13 6.39 -26.94 13.93
C PRO A 13 6.94 -25.53 13.82
N TRP A 14 6.81 -24.71 14.86
CA TRP A 14 7.28 -23.33 14.97
C TRP A 14 8.81 -23.18 14.91
N TYR A 15 9.54 -24.09 15.56
CA TYR A 15 11.02 -24.04 15.54
C TYR A 15 11.59 -24.48 14.20
N LEU A 16 10.88 -25.36 13.50
CA LEU A 16 11.24 -25.79 12.14
C LEU A 16 11.04 -24.66 11.12
N SER A 17 9.96 -23.89 11.23
CA SER A 17 9.74 -22.73 10.36
C SER A 17 10.74 -21.59 10.64
N LEU A 18 11.17 -21.42 11.90
CA LEU A 18 12.23 -20.45 12.26
C LEU A 18 13.61 -20.90 11.74
N ALA A 19 13.94 -22.18 11.89
CA ALA A 19 15.21 -22.73 11.41
C ALA A 19 15.31 -22.71 9.88
N GLU A 20 14.23 -23.05 9.17
CA GLU A 20 14.15 -22.94 7.70
C GLU A 20 14.22 -21.48 7.22
N SER A 21 13.69 -20.52 8.00
CA SER A 21 13.76 -19.09 7.65
C SER A 21 15.16 -18.49 7.76
N MET A 22 16.08 -19.16 8.44
CA MET A 22 17.47 -18.69 8.63
C MET A 22 18.45 -19.19 7.57
N GLU A 23 18.05 -20.09 6.67
CA GLU A 23 18.93 -20.63 5.63
C GLU A 23 18.92 -19.75 4.37
N ALA A 24 20.02 -19.82 3.59
CA ALA A 24 20.07 -19.23 2.25
C ALA A 24 19.03 -19.89 1.33
N THR A 25 18.51 -19.13 0.38
CA THR A 25 17.55 -19.67 -0.60
C THR A 25 18.25 -20.66 -1.51
N ASP A 26 17.72 -21.88 -1.63
CA ASP A 26 18.25 -22.90 -2.55
C ASP A 26 17.84 -22.57 -3.99
N VAL A 27 18.65 -21.74 -4.64
CA VAL A 27 18.44 -21.33 -6.04
C VAL A 27 18.64 -22.47 -7.05
N LEU A 28 19.20 -23.62 -6.63
CA LEU A 28 19.35 -24.80 -7.48
C LEU A 28 18.08 -25.63 -7.54
N ASN A 29 17.12 -25.41 -6.65
CA ASN A 29 15.83 -26.09 -6.69
C ASN A 29 14.98 -25.59 -7.87
N PRO A 30 14.77 -26.39 -8.93
CA PRO A 30 14.05 -25.96 -10.13
C PRO A 30 12.55 -25.76 -9.90
N ALA A 31 12.01 -26.27 -8.79
CA ALA A 31 10.60 -26.16 -8.47
C ALA A 31 10.24 -24.78 -7.89
N LEU A 32 11.23 -23.98 -7.45
CA LEU A 32 10.93 -22.66 -6.88
C LEU A 32 10.45 -21.67 -7.95
N ASN A 33 9.46 -20.89 -7.56
CA ASN A 33 8.97 -19.72 -8.27
C ASN A 33 9.57 -18.47 -7.65
N TYR A 34 9.71 -17.41 -8.44
CA TYR A 34 10.31 -16.15 -8.01
C TYR A 34 9.41 -14.98 -8.37
N GLY A 35 9.58 -13.86 -7.66
CA GLY A 35 8.90 -12.60 -7.96
C GLY A 35 9.73 -11.42 -7.47
N ILE A 36 9.67 -10.32 -8.19
CA ILE A 36 10.45 -9.11 -7.93
C ILE A 36 9.49 -7.95 -7.72
N VAL A 37 9.73 -7.19 -6.66
CA VAL A 37 9.00 -5.93 -6.41
C VAL A 37 10.01 -4.81 -6.22
N VAL A 38 9.85 -3.74 -7.00
CA VAL A 38 10.57 -2.48 -6.82
C VAL A 38 9.64 -1.49 -6.14
N ASP A 39 9.99 -1.08 -4.93
CA ASP A 39 9.36 0.00 -4.18
C ASP A 39 10.00 1.34 -4.55
N CYS A 40 9.31 2.18 -5.28
CA CYS A 40 9.75 3.52 -5.66
C CYS A 40 9.21 4.56 -4.67
N GLY A 41 9.87 4.68 -3.52
CA GLY A 41 9.52 5.60 -2.45
C GLY A 41 9.97 7.04 -2.69
N SER A 42 9.49 7.98 -1.85
CA SER A 42 9.83 9.41 -1.92
C SER A 42 11.30 9.72 -1.64
N SER A 43 11.98 8.90 -0.84
CA SER A 43 13.37 9.11 -0.43
C SER A 43 14.39 8.24 -1.16
N GLY A 44 13.93 7.31 -1.99
CA GLY A 44 14.75 6.35 -2.73
C GLY A 44 13.94 5.17 -3.20
N SER A 45 14.53 4.35 -4.08
CA SER A 45 13.93 3.13 -4.59
C SER A 45 14.63 1.91 -4.03
N ARG A 46 13.87 0.83 -3.81
CA ARG A 46 14.37 -0.45 -3.28
C ARG A 46 13.85 -1.60 -4.13
N VAL A 47 14.67 -2.62 -4.33
CA VAL A 47 14.24 -3.88 -4.95
C VAL A 47 14.23 -4.99 -3.91
N PHE A 48 13.19 -5.82 -3.95
CA PHE A 48 13.00 -7.01 -3.14
C PHE A 48 12.81 -8.21 -4.06
N VAL A 49 13.48 -9.31 -3.74
CA VAL A 49 13.31 -10.59 -4.43
C VAL A 49 12.62 -11.57 -3.49
N TYR A 50 11.54 -12.16 -3.98
CA TYR A 50 10.73 -13.16 -3.28
C TYR A 50 10.78 -14.48 -4.00
N TYR A 51 10.50 -15.56 -3.28
CA TYR A 51 10.36 -16.91 -3.83
C TYR A 51 9.28 -17.69 -3.09
N TRP A 52 8.75 -18.70 -3.73
CA TRP A 52 7.79 -19.62 -3.13
C TRP A 52 7.85 -20.99 -3.80
N PRO A 53 7.57 -22.09 -3.03
CA PRO A 53 7.44 -23.42 -3.60
C PRO A 53 6.17 -23.53 -4.46
N PRO A 54 6.00 -24.59 -5.27
CA PRO A 54 4.76 -24.88 -5.95
C PRO A 54 3.59 -24.94 -4.96
N HIS A 55 2.44 -24.42 -5.36
CA HIS A 55 1.24 -24.45 -4.53
C HIS A 55 0.76 -25.91 -4.35
N ASN A 56 0.28 -26.23 -3.16
CA ASN A 56 -0.16 -27.59 -2.82
C ASN A 56 -1.52 -27.99 -3.42
N GLY A 57 -2.15 -27.11 -4.20
CA GLY A 57 -3.47 -27.34 -4.82
C GLY A 57 -4.66 -27.16 -3.88
N ASN A 58 -4.45 -26.88 -2.60
CA ASN A 58 -5.54 -26.63 -1.65
C ASN A 58 -5.99 -25.16 -1.74
N PRO A 59 -7.22 -24.84 -2.18
CA PRO A 59 -7.69 -23.46 -2.33
C PRO A 59 -7.76 -22.68 -1.01
N HIS A 60 -7.73 -23.36 0.13
CA HIS A 60 -7.72 -22.72 1.46
C HIS A 60 -6.31 -22.27 1.91
N THR A 61 -5.27 -22.68 1.19
CA THR A 61 -3.88 -22.36 1.55
C THR A 61 -3.40 -21.20 0.69
N LEU A 62 -2.85 -20.16 1.33
CA LEU A 62 -2.19 -19.07 0.62
C LEU A 62 -0.82 -19.51 0.11
N LEU A 63 -0.27 -18.80 -0.89
CA LEU A 63 1.11 -19.00 -1.34
C LEU A 63 2.09 -18.75 -0.20
N ASP A 64 3.01 -19.69 0.05
CA ASP A 64 4.08 -19.56 1.04
C ASP A 64 5.23 -18.69 0.49
N ILE A 65 4.93 -17.39 0.31
CA ILE A 65 5.90 -16.42 -0.23
C ILE A 65 6.90 -16.04 0.85
N ARG A 66 8.18 -16.16 0.51
CA ARG A 66 9.31 -15.85 1.38
C ARG A 66 10.24 -14.85 0.72
N GLN A 67 10.84 -13.97 1.52
CA GLN A 67 11.91 -13.09 1.04
C GLN A 67 13.16 -13.89 0.75
N MET A 68 13.76 -13.68 -0.41
CA MET A 68 14.98 -14.34 -0.80
C MET A 68 16.15 -13.92 0.10
N LYS A 69 16.99 -14.89 0.48
CA LYS A 69 18.23 -14.68 1.22
C LYS A 69 19.41 -15.18 0.41
N ASP A 70 20.48 -14.40 0.39
CA ASP A 70 21.73 -14.75 -0.27
C ASP A 70 22.50 -15.85 0.47
N HIS A 71 23.67 -16.23 -0.04
CA HIS A 71 24.56 -17.25 0.58
C HIS A 71 25.06 -16.86 1.99
N ASP A 72 25.09 -15.55 2.30
CA ASP A 72 25.40 -15.03 3.64
C ASP A 72 24.17 -14.98 4.56
N ARG A 73 23.02 -15.49 4.09
CA ARG A 73 21.71 -15.49 4.76
C ARG A 73 21.12 -14.08 4.94
N LYS A 74 21.63 -13.10 4.21
CA LYS A 74 21.11 -11.74 4.22
C LYS A 74 19.94 -11.61 3.24
N PRO A 75 18.93 -10.81 3.56
CA PRO A 75 17.85 -10.51 2.63
C PRO A 75 18.40 -9.93 1.31
N VAL A 76 17.90 -10.44 0.19
CA VAL A 76 18.23 -9.92 -1.14
C VAL A 76 17.44 -8.64 -1.36
N VAL A 77 18.04 -7.53 -0.93
CA VAL A 77 17.49 -6.18 -1.00
C VAL A 77 18.60 -5.21 -1.40
N LYS A 78 18.29 -4.31 -2.33
CA LYS A 78 19.19 -3.20 -2.69
C LYS A 78 18.42 -1.90 -2.70
N LYS A 79 19.06 -0.82 -2.26
CA LYS A 79 18.48 0.53 -2.20
C LYS A 79 19.33 1.52 -2.95
N ILE A 80 18.69 2.44 -3.67
CA ILE A 80 19.31 3.62 -4.31
C ILE A 80 18.61 4.90 -3.88
N LYS A 81 19.30 6.02 -3.95
CA LYS A 81 18.81 7.37 -3.67
C LYS A 81 19.26 8.31 -4.81
N PRO A 82 18.53 9.42 -5.02
CA PRO A 82 17.27 9.87 -4.43
C PRO A 82 16.06 9.07 -4.94
N GLY A 83 14.81 9.45 -4.58
CA GLY A 83 13.59 8.81 -5.11
C GLY A 83 13.39 9.08 -6.60
N ILE A 84 12.74 8.17 -7.32
CA ILE A 84 12.49 8.27 -8.78
C ILE A 84 11.70 9.53 -9.18
N SER A 85 10.89 10.09 -8.29
CA SER A 85 10.12 11.33 -8.50
C SER A 85 11.01 12.55 -8.80
N THR A 86 12.29 12.50 -8.46
CA THR A 86 13.25 13.57 -8.82
C THR A 86 13.51 13.67 -10.32
N LEU A 87 13.17 12.62 -11.08
CA LEU A 87 13.28 12.55 -12.53
C LEU A 87 12.10 13.19 -13.28
N ALA A 88 11.20 13.88 -12.59
CA ALA A 88 10.04 14.55 -13.19
C ALA A 88 10.38 15.48 -14.37
N LYS A 89 11.60 16.05 -14.39
CA LYS A 89 12.10 16.90 -15.49
C LYS A 89 12.88 16.13 -16.56
N THR A 90 13.28 14.91 -16.29
CA THR A 90 14.09 14.03 -17.17
C THR A 90 13.53 12.61 -17.15
N PRO A 91 12.24 12.39 -17.51
CA PRO A 91 11.57 11.09 -17.37
C PRO A 91 12.24 9.97 -18.18
N ALA A 92 12.88 10.30 -19.31
CA ALA A 92 13.64 9.37 -20.15
C ALA A 92 14.90 8.75 -19.47
N GLN A 93 15.13 9.05 -18.20
CA GLN A 93 16.22 8.45 -17.38
C GLN A 93 15.68 7.50 -16.32
N ALA A 94 14.40 7.17 -16.34
CA ALA A 94 13.80 6.36 -15.29
C ALA A 94 14.25 4.90 -15.33
N SER A 95 14.38 4.33 -16.51
CA SER A 95 14.90 2.97 -16.74
C SER A 95 16.37 2.87 -16.32
N ASP A 96 17.21 3.82 -16.76
CA ASP A 96 18.63 3.91 -16.36
C ASP A 96 18.79 4.03 -14.84
N TYR A 97 17.93 4.83 -14.20
CA TYR A 97 17.92 5.00 -12.75
C TYR A 97 17.60 3.67 -12.02
N LEU A 98 16.68 2.84 -12.53
CA LEU A 98 16.35 1.55 -11.94
C LEU A 98 17.29 0.41 -12.37
N HIS A 99 18.07 0.57 -13.44
CA HIS A 99 18.98 -0.45 -13.95
C HIS A 99 19.87 -1.11 -12.87
N PRO A 100 20.49 -0.37 -11.90
CA PRO A 100 21.29 -1.00 -10.85
C PRO A 100 20.49 -1.89 -9.89
N LEU A 101 19.19 -1.63 -9.72
CA LEU A 101 18.29 -2.46 -8.91
C LEU A 101 17.87 -3.71 -9.66
N LEU A 102 17.48 -3.56 -10.94
CA LEU A 102 17.03 -4.65 -11.79
C LEU A 102 18.18 -5.62 -12.11
N SER A 103 19.38 -5.11 -12.39
CA SER A 103 20.60 -5.93 -12.57
C SER A 103 20.94 -6.72 -11.30
N PHE A 104 20.77 -6.09 -10.13
CA PHE A 104 20.97 -6.79 -8.86
C PHE A 104 19.96 -7.93 -8.68
N ALA A 105 18.69 -7.72 -8.98
CA ALA A 105 17.67 -8.76 -8.91
C ALA A 105 17.94 -9.89 -9.92
N ALA A 106 18.32 -9.54 -11.15
CA ALA A 106 18.66 -10.49 -12.21
C ALA A 106 19.85 -11.40 -11.85
N ALA A 107 20.82 -10.89 -11.10
CA ALA A 107 21.96 -11.66 -10.63
C ALA A 107 21.59 -12.71 -9.55
N HIS A 108 20.45 -12.54 -8.86
CA HIS A 108 20.03 -13.45 -7.79
C HIS A 108 18.98 -14.48 -8.25
N VAL A 109 18.18 -14.16 -9.26
CA VAL A 109 17.18 -15.08 -9.80
C VAL A 109 17.85 -15.97 -10.86
N PRO A 110 17.65 -17.31 -10.86
CA PRO A 110 18.19 -18.18 -11.91
C PRO A 110 17.73 -17.72 -13.31
N GLN A 111 18.66 -17.63 -14.26
CA GLN A 111 18.39 -17.09 -15.60
C GLN A 111 17.26 -17.84 -16.35
N ASN A 112 17.18 -19.16 -16.18
CA ASN A 112 16.12 -19.98 -16.77
C ASN A 112 14.72 -19.69 -16.18
N LYS A 113 14.65 -18.95 -15.06
CA LYS A 113 13.40 -18.54 -14.39
C LYS A 113 12.99 -17.11 -14.72
N HIS A 114 13.81 -16.29 -15.36
CA HIS A 114 13.52 -14.89 -15.61
C HIS A 114 12.17 -14.70 -16.32
N LYS A 115 11.89 -15.44 -17.40
CA LYS A 115 10.65 -15.32 -18.19
C LYS A 115 9.37 -15.68 -17.42
N GLU A 116 9.49 -16.45 -16.35
CA GLU A 116 8.39 -16.86 -15.48
C GLU A 116 8.27 -15.94 -14.25
N THR A 117 9.28 -15.12 -13.97
CA THR A 117 9.36 -14.27 -12.78
C THR A 117 8.66 -12.94 -13.03
N PRO A 118 7.52 -12.66 -12.36
CA PRO A 118 6.87 -11.37 -12.47
C PRO A 118 7.71 -10.28 -11.81
N LEU A 119 7.85 -9.15 -12.51
CA LEU A 119 8.45 -7.92 -12.03
C LEU A 119 7.36 -6.88 -11.84
N TYR A 120 7.25 -6.32 -10.64
CA TYR A 120 6.36 -5.21 -10.32
C TYR A 120 7.17 -3.98 -9.93
N ILE A 121 6.93 -2.84 -10.60
CA ILE A 121 7.51 -1.53 -10.26
C ILE A 121 6.39 -0.68 -9.70
N LEU A 122 6.38 -0.48 -8.38
CA LEU A 122 5.29 0.15 -7.67
C LEU A 122 5.77 1.46 -7.04
N CYS A 123 5.23 2.57 -7.54
CA CYS A 123 5.58 3.91 -7.10
C CYS A 123 4.60 4.40 -6.03
N THR A 124 5.12 5.04 -4.98
CA THR A 124 4.33 5.48 -3.83
C THR A 124 4.22 7.00 -3.72
N ALA A 125 4.15 7.54 -2.50
CA ALA A 125 3.83 8.93 -2.22
C ALA A 125 4.69 9.96 -2.97
N GLY A 126 5.97 9.66 -3.23
CA GLY A 126 6.85 10.56 -3.99
C GLY A 126 6.32 10.84 -5.40
N MET A 127 5.84 9.83 -6.08
CA MET A 127 5.24 9.96 -7.42
C MET A 127 3.84 10.58 -7.35
N ARG A 128 3.04 10.25 -6.33
CA ARG A 128 1.69 10.86 -6.15
C ARG A 128 1.70 12.39 -5.99
N LEU A 129 2.84 12.98 -5.62
CA LEU A 129 3.01 14.44 -5.53
C LEU A 129 3.28 15.11 -6.89
N LEU A 130 3.60 14.34 -7.91
CA LEU A 130 3.84 14.86 -9.26
C LEU A 130 2.52 15.04 -10.04
N PRO A 131 2.45 15.97 -11.01
CA PRO A 131 1.37 16.02 -11.98
C PRO A 131 1.24 14.70 -12.76
N GLU A 132 0.02 14.32 -13.13
CA GLU A 132 -0.26 13.06 -13.85
C GLU A 132 0.55 12.90 -15.13
N SER A 133 0.78 13.98 -15.86
CA SER A 133 1.59 13.96 -17.09
C SER A 133 3.05 13.56 -16.83
N GLN A 134 3.62 14.00 -15.70
CA GLN A 134 4.99 13.62 -15.31
C GLN A 134 5.05 12.18 -14.80
N GLN A 135 4.03 11.75 -14.04
CA GLN A 135 3.90 10.35 -13.64
C GLN A 135 3.84 9.44 -14.86
N ALA A 136 2.97 9.77 -15.82
CA ALA A 136 2.80 9.00 -17.05
C ALA A 136 4.09 8.93 -17.88
N ALA A 137 4.83 10.02 -17.99
CA ALA A 137 6.10 10.05 -18.73
C ALA A 137 7.18 9.14 -18.12
N ILE A 138 7.30 9.13 -16.78
CA ILE A 138 8.22 8.23 -16.07
C ILE A 138 7.79 6.75 -16.27
N LEU A 139 6.51 6.45 -16.12
CA LEU A 139 6.01 5.09 -16.30
C LEU A 139 6.14 4.61 -17.76
N GLU A 140 5.97 5.49 -18.73
CA GLU A 140 6.12 5.15 -20.16
C GLU A 140 7.54 4.72 -20.49
N ASP A 141 8.55 5.45 -19.99
CA ASP A 141 9.97 5.10 -20.14
C ASP A 141 10.24 3.71 -19.56
N LEU A 142 9.79 3.45 -18.32
CA LEU A 142 9.98 2.15 -17.67
C LEU A 142 9.33 1.00 -18.47
N VAL A 143 8.11 1.20 -18.97
CA VAL A 143 7.37 0.16 -19.71
C VAL A 143 8.00 -0.11 -21.07
N THR A 144 8.63 0.90 -21.66
CA THR A 144 9.26 0.79 -22.99
C THR A 144 10.65 0.15 -22.89
N ASP A 145 11.48 0.61 -21.96
CA ASP A 145 12.91 0.29 -21.98
C ASP A 145 13.28 -0.91 -21.10
N VAL A 146 12.60 -1.12 -19.94
CA VAL A 146 12.89 -2.27 -19.07
C VAL A 146 12.79 -3.63 -19.80
N PRO A 147 11.78 -3.90 -20.67
CA PRO A 147 11.70 -5.17 -21.41
C PRO A 147 12.80 -5.37 -22.46
N LEU A 148 13.49 -4.30 -22.87
CA LEU A 148 14.60 -4.40 -23.83
C LEU A 148 15.87 -4.95 -23.19
N GLU A 149 16.02 -4.76 -21.88
CA GLU A 149 17.23 -5.12 -21.13
C GLU A 149 17.03 -6.37 -20.24
N PHE A 150 15.80 -6.61 -19.78
CA PHE A 150 15.50 -7.67 -18.82
C PHE A 150 14.35 -8.58 -19.31
N ASP A 151 14.59 -9.89 -19.33
CA ASP A 151 13.65 -10.93 -19.77
C ASP A 151 12.59 -11.31 -18.73
N PHE A 152 12.30 -10.45 -17.73
CA PHE A 152 11.30 -10.73 -16.71
C PHE A 152 9.87 -10.66 -17.27
N LEU A 153 8.94 -11.35 -16.61
CA LEU A 153 7.51 -11.20 -16.89
C LEU A 153 7.06 -9.81 -16.47
N PHE A 154 7.11 -8.86 -17.40
CA PHE A 154 6.80 -7.46 -17.17
C PHE A 154 5.85 -6.93 -18.25
N SER A 155 4.89 -6.14 -17.84
CA SER A 155 3.92 -5.50 -18.72
C SER A 155 3.52 -4.13 -18.17
N ARG A 156 2.79 -3.34 -18.96
CA ARG A 156 2.29 -2.02 -18.55
C ARG A 156 1.52 -2.05 -17.22
N SER A 157 0.76 -3.11 -16.95
CA SER A 157 0.02 -3.26 -15.69
C SER A 157 0.90 -3.59 -14.47
N HIS A 158 2.17 -3.85 -14.68
CA HIS A 158 3.14 -4.12 -13.61
C HIS A 158 3.91 -2.88 -13.15
N ALA A 159 3.84 -1.76 -13.91
CA ALA A 159 4.41 -0.48 -13.52
C ALA A 159 3.28 0.51 -13.24
N GLU A 160 3.13 0.91 -11.99
CA GLU A 160 2.03 1.80 -11.59
C GLU A 160 2.39 2.71 -10.42
N VAL A 161 1.71 3.86 -10.34
CA VAL A 161 1.66 4.67 -9.13
C VAL A 161 0.49 4.15 -8.30
N ILE A 162 0.82 3.37 -7.26
CA ILE A 162 -0.21 2.80 -6.37
C ILE A 162 -0.85 3.89 -5.51
N SER A 163 -2.14 3.77 -5.29
CA SER A 163 -2.84 4.64 -4.33
C SER A 163 -2.35 4.37 -2.90
N GLY A 164 -2.47 5.37 -2.03
CA GLY A 164 -2.15 5.16 -0.62
C GLY A 164 -3.06 4.11 0.04
N LYS A 165 -4.27 3.91 -0.48
CA LYS A 165 -5.17 2.83 -0.07
C LYS A 165 -4.60 1.45 -0.41
N GLN A 166 -4.08 1.27 -1.63
CA GLN A 166 -3.40 0.02 -2.01
C GLN A 166 -2.14 -0.22 -1.16
N GLU A 167 -1.32 0.81 -0.96
CA GLU A 167 -0.12 0.73 -0.10
C GLU A 167 -0.47 0.27 1.32
N GLY A 168 -1.52 0.85 1.93
CA GLY A 168 -2.01 0.46 3.25
C GLY A 168 -2.57 -0.96 3.30
N VAL A 169 -3.33 -1.39 2.28
CA VAL A 169 -3.83 -2.76 2.16
C VAL A 169 -2.67 -3.76 2.05
N TYR A 170 -1.67 -3.46 1.22
CA TYR A 170 -0.51 -4.34 1.06
C TYR A 170 0.33 -4.43 2.35
N ALA A 171 0.50 -3.33 3.06
CA ALA A 171 1.18 -3.35 4.35
C ALA A 171 0.41 -4.20 5.37
N TRP A 172 -0.92 -4.07 5.42
CA TRP A 172 -1.77 -4.89 6.28
C TRP A 172 -1.70 -6.38 5.92
N ILE A 173 -1.73 -6.72 4.63
CA ILE A 173 -1.57 -8.10 4.16
C ILE A 173 -0.20 -8.65 4.58
N GLY A 174 0.87 -7.89 4.35
CA GLY A 174 2.22 -8.32 4.64
C GLY A 174 2.44 -8.70 6.10
N ILE A 175 2.00 -7.86 7.04
CA ILE A 175 2.18 -8.14 8.48
C ILE A 175 1.34 -9.33 8.93
N ASN A 176 0.08 -9.40 8.52
CA ASN A 176 -0.81 -10.48 8.93
C ASN A 176 -0.36 -11.83 8.36
N PHE A 177 0.21 -11.83 7.16
CA PHE A 177 0.84 -13.00 6.57
C PHE A 177 2.07 -13.46 7.38
N VAL A 178 2.98 -12.57 7.72
CA VAL A 178 4.18 -12.88 8.52
C VAL A 178 3.80 -13.41 9.90
N LEU A 179 2.74 -12.87 10.52
CA LEU A 179 2.24 -13.29 11.83
C LEU A 179 1.40 -14.58 11.77
N GLY A 180 1.17 -15.17 10.58
CA GLY A 180 0.33 -16.36 10.42
C GLY A 180 -1.14 -16.12 10.76
N ARG A 181 -1.62 -14.86 10.66
CA ARG A 181 -3.01 -14.52 11.03
C ARG A 181 -4.03 -14.99 9.99
N PHE A 182 -3.59 -15.45 8.85
CA PHE A 182 -4.44 -16.04 7.80
C PHE A 182 -4.57 -17.57 7.92
N ASP A 183 -3.83 -18.21 8.85
CA ASP A 183 -3.98 -19.63 9.16
C ASP A 183 -5.06 -19.78 10.22
N HIS A 184 -6.12 -20.54 9.90
CA HIS A 184 -7.32 -20.64 10.74
C HIS A 184 -7.34 -21.87 11.66
N ALA A 185 -6.19 -22.53 11.87
CA ALA A 185 -6.12 -23.87 12.45
C ALA A 185 -5.97 -23.96 13.98
N ASP A 186 -5.67 -22.86 14.70
CA ASP A 186 -5.37 -22.94 16.13
C ASP A 186 -6.41 -22.23 17.00
N GLU A 187 -6.99 -22.95 17.97
CA GLU A 187 -8.04 -22.48 18.88
C GLU A 187 -7.54 -21.56 20.01
N GLU A 188 -6.23 -21.38 20.20
CA GLU A 188 -5.65 -20.66 21.36
C GLU A 188 -5.54 -19.13 21.18
N ASP A 189 -5.71 -18.59 19.97
CA ASP A 189 -5.57 -17.16 19.73
C ASP A 189 -6.91 -16.40 19.80
N ALA A 190 -6.81 -15.10 20.09
CA ALA A 190 -7.96 -14.21 20.09
C ALA A 190 -8.70 -14.29 18.73
N THR A 191 -9.97 -14.64 18.77
CA THR A 191 -10.83 -14.78 17.60
C THR A 191 -11.74 -13.57 17.42
N VAL A 192 -12.23 -13.39 16.20
CA VAL A 192 -13.28 -12.43 15.86
C VAL A 192 -14.38 -13.13 15.09
N GLU A 193 -15.62 -12.74 15.36
CA GLU A 193 -16.76 -13.12 14.56
C GLU A 193 -16.89 -12.18 13.36
N VAL A 194 -16.88 -12.74 12.16
CA VAL A 194 -16.96 -11.97 10.91
C VAL A 194 -18.28 -12.26 10.22
N THR A 195 -19.02 -11.21 9.89
CA THR A 195 -20.19 -11.28 9.04
C THR A 195 -19.83 -10.88 7.62
N THR A 196 -19.73 -11.84 6.71
CA THR A 196 -19.56 -11.58 5.27
C THR A 196 -20.89 -11.20 4.65
N GLY A 197 -20.89 -10.15 3.82
CA GLY A 197 -21.98 -9.38 3.22
C GLY A 197 -23.28 -10.01 2.70
N SER A 198 -23.57 -11.28 2.90
CA SER A 198 -24.85 -11.89 2.58
C SER A 198 -25.69 -12.02 3.85
N GLN A 199 -26.87 -11.42 3.87
CA GLN A 199 -27.80 -11.39 5.04
C GLN A 199 -28.20 -12.75 5.61
N ASN A 200 -27.79 -13.87 4.99
CA ASN A 200 -28.15 -15.23 5.38
C ASN A 200 -26.96 -16.14 5.73
N GLN A 201 -25.72 -15.62 5.79
CA GLN A 201 -24.58 -16.44 6.21
C GLN A 201 -24.37 -16.37 7.73
N GLN A 202 -24.14 -17.52 8.35
CA GLN A 202 -23.75 -17.58 9.76
C GLN A 202 -22.40 -16.87 9.96
N PRO A 203 -22.21 -16.17 11.09
CA PRO A 203 -20.93 -15.54 11.39
C PRO A 203 -19.82 -16.61 11.43
N ILE A 204 -18.70 -16.30 10.81
CA ILE A 204 -17.53 -17.17 10.80
C ILE A 204 -16.60 -16.68 11.91
N SER A 205 -16.22 -17.57 12.84
CA SER A 205 -15.16 -17.28 13.80
C SER A 205 -13.80 -17.55 13.17
N ARG A 206 -12.90 -16.59 13.23
CA ARG A 206 -11.52 -16.75 12.73
C ARG A 206 -10.53 -15.98 13.60
N ARG A 207 -9.23 -16.30 13.42
CA ARG A 207 -8.13 -15.63 14.11
C ARG A 207 -8.18 -14.11 13.88
N ARG A 208 -8.03 -13.33 14.96
CA ARG A 208 -7.98 -11.87 14.88
C ARG A 208 -6.76 -11.41 14.10
N THR A 209 -6.96 -10.54 13.13
CA THR A 209 -5.89 -9.85 12.42
C THR A 209 -5.36 -8.66 13.22
N VAL A 210 -4.14 -8.21 12.88
CA VAL A 210 -3.57 -7.00 13.48
C VAL A 210 -3.80 -5.80 12.56
N GLY A 211 -3.97 -4.62 13.17
CA GLY A 211 -3.95 -3.35 12.46
C GLY A 211 -2.52 -2.85 12.23
N ILE A 212 -2.35 -1.95 11.28
CA ILE A 212 -1.07 -1.30 11.00
C ILE A 212 -1.20 0.22 11.03
N ILE A 213 -0.08 0.86 11.41
CA ILE A 213 0.15 2.28 11.22
C ILE A 213 1.53 2.43 10.59
N ASP A 214 1.60 3.03 9.41
CA ASP A 214 2.86 3.23 8.69
C ASP A 214 3.06 4.71 8.38
N MET A 215 4.14 5.32 8.88
CA MET A 215 4.49 6.71 8.61
C MET A 215 5.77 6.75 7.79
N GLY A 216 5.62 6.91 6.49
CA GLY A 216 6.75 7.16 5.59
C GLY A 216 7.27 8.59 5.64
N GLY A 217 8.08 8.98 4.65
CA GLY A 217 8.59 10.35 4.53
C GLY A 217 7.52 11.36 4.14
N ALA A 218 6.59 11.00 3.24
CA ALA A 218 5.60 11.91 2.68
C ALA A 218 4.16 11.58 3.07
N SER A 219 3.83 10.33 3.41
CA SER A 219 2.47 9.91 3.75
C SER A 219 2.41 9.11 5.04
N LEU A 220 1.24 9.04 5.61
CA LEU A 220 0.87 8.24 6.76
C LEU A 220 -0.30 7.35 6.37
N GLN A 221 -0.24 6.05 6.69
CA GLN A 221 -1.30 5.08 6.47
C GLN A 221 -1.74 4.47 7.80
N ILE A 222 -3.03 4.16 7.89
CA ILE A 222 -3.59 3.27 8.91
C ILE A 222 -4.50 2.26 8.22
N ALA A 223 -4.37 0.99 8.58
CA ALA A 223 -5.26 -0.06 8.08
C ALA A 223 -5.56 -1.09 9.17
N TYR A 224 -6.83 -1.48 9.29
CA TYR A 224 -7.28 -2.50 10.25
C TYR A 224 -8.56 -3.15 9.74
N GLU A 225 -8.77 -4.40 10.12
CA GLU A 225 -9.97 -5.14 9.77
C GLU A 225 -11.19 -4.61 10.51
N VAL A 226 -12.31 -4.54 9.79
CA VAL A 226 -13.63 -4.23 10.33
C VAL A 226 -14.50 -5.48 10.20
N PRO A 227 -14.53 -6.35 11.23
CA PRO A 227 -15.18 -7.66 11.14
C PRO A 227 -16.70 -7.59 11.06
N SER A 228 -17.31 -6.55 11.64
CA SER A 228 -18.76 -6.37 11.69
C SER A 228 -19.25 -5.41 10.61
N ALA A 229 -20.50 -5.53 10.23
CA ALA A 229 -21.15 -4.54 9.37
C ALA A 229 -21.18 -3.18 10.07
N ILE A 230 -20.75 -2.13 9.35
CA ILE A 230 -20.80 -0.76 9.87
C ILE A 230 -22.19 -0.21 9.62
N THR A 231 -22.81 0.33 10.68
CA THR A 231 -24.04 1.13 10.56
C THR A 231 -23.68 2.60 10.47
N PHE A 232 -24.08 3.23 9.38
CA PHE A 232 -23.82 4.67 9.16
C PHE A 232 -25.00 5.50 9.64
N SER A 233 -24.71 6.68 10.20
CA SER A 233 -25.73 7.57 10.74
C SER A 233 -26.38 8.44 9.65
N SER A 234 -25.74 8.58 8.49
CA SER A 234 -26.21 9.38 7.36
C SER A 234 -25.69 8.85 6.01
N PRO A 235 -26.37 9.19 4.89
CA PRO A 235 -25.87 8.83 3.55
C PRO A 235 -24.49 9.39 3.23
N GLN A 236 -24.15 10.59 3.75
CA GLN A 236 -22.84 11.21 3.57
C GLN A 236 -21.75 10.45 4.31
N GLU A 237 -22.06 9.98 5.53
CA GLU A 237 -21.15 9.12 6.30
C GLU A 237 -20.96 7.76 5.63
N GLU A 238 -22.03 7.20 5.04
CA GLU A 238 -21.96 5.95 4.28
C GLU A 238 -21.07 6.06 3.05
N GLU A 239 -21.21 7.13 2.28
CA GLU A 239 -20.35 7.39 1.10
C GLU A 239 -18.89 7.56 1.52
N ALA A 240 -18.63 8.38 2.54
CA ALA A 240 -17.30 8.58 3.10
C ALA A 240 -16.71 7.25 3.64
N GLY A 241 -17.51 6.46 4.36
CA GLY A 241 -17.10 5.15 4.88
C GLY A 241 -16.77 4.15 3.78
N LYS A 242 -17.59 4.05 2.74
CA LYS A 242 -17.35 3.16 1.59
C LYS A 242 -16.06 3.52 0.85
N SER A 243 -15.72 4.78 0.76
CA SER A 243 -14.49 5.23 0.08
C SER A 243 -13.20 4.72 0.76
N VAL A 244 -13.23 4.53 2.07
CA VAL A 244 -12.08 4.11 2.90
C VAL A 244 -12.11 2.63 3.28
N LEU A 245 -13.16 1.89 2.91
CA LEU A 245 -13.22 0.45 3.08
C LEU A 245 -12.69 -0.26 1.83
N ALA A 246 -11.90 -1.32 2.03
CA ALA A 246 -11.45 -2.23 1.00
C ALA A 246 -11.94 -3.63 1.36
N GLU A 247 -12.69 -4.26 0.45
CA GLU A 247 -13.10 -5.66 0.58
C GLU A 247 -12.39 -6.47 -0.52
N PHE A 248 -11.71 -7.53 -0.15
CA PHE A 248 -10.93 -8.34 -1.09
C PHE A 248 -10.80 -9.77 -0.58
N ASN A 249 -10.59 -10.69 -1.52
CA ASN A 249 -10.28 -12.10 -1.26
C ASN A 249 -8.79 -12.35 -1.52
N LEU A 250 -8.06 -12.87 -0.54
CA LEU A 250 -6.66 -13.28 -0.68
C LEU A 250 -6.53 -14.72 -1.18
N GLY A 251 -7.58 -15.52 -1.10
CA GLY A 251 -7.59 -16.89 -1.59
C GLY A 251 -7.44 -16.93 -3.12
N CYS A 252 -6.95 -18.05 -3.61
CA CYS A 252 -6.82 -18.30 -5.04
C CYS A 252 -8.16 -18.67 -5.73
N ASP A 253 -9.21 -18.92 -4.95
CA ASP A 253 -10.53 -19.30 -5.43
C ASP A 253 -11.58 -18.28 -4.99
N VAL A 254 -12.40 -17.84 -5.93
CA VAL A 254 -13.50 -16.88 -5.67
C VAL A 254 -14.71 -17.51 -4.96
N GLU A 255 -14.83 -18.83 -4.98
CA GLU A 255 -15.93 -19.55 -4.33
C GLU A 255 -15.71 -19.70 -2.82
N HIS A 256 -14.48 -19.64 -2.34
CA HIS A 256 -14.13 -19.81 -0.94
C HIS A 256 -13.95 -18.45 -0.24
N THR A 257 -14.83 -18.17 0.71
CA THR A 257 -14.91 -16.87 1.40
C THR A 257 -14.07 -16.77 2.69
N GLN A 258 -13.32 -17.82 3.05
CA GLN A 258 -12.52 -17.84 4.28
C GLN A 258 -11.44 -16.74 4.32
N HIS A 259 -10.93 -16.34 3.15
CA HIS A 259 -9.93 -15.30 2.99
C HIS A 259 -10.49 -13.96 2.47
N VAL A 260 -11.81 -13.75 2.64
CA VAL A 260 -12.42 -12.45 2.39
C VAL A 260 -12.24 -11.56 3.60
N TYR A 261 -11.63 -10.40 3.39
CA TYR A 261 -11.34 -9.41 4.43
C TYR A 261 -11.96 -8.07 4.06
N ARG A 262 -12.56 -7.41 5.06
CA ARG A 262 -13.00 -6.03 4.97
C ARG A 262 -12.08 -5.18 5.83
N VAL A 263 -11.29 -4.34 5.20
CA VAL A 263 -10.25 -3.53 5.85
C VAL A 263 -10.59 -2.06 5.68
N TYR A 264 -10.69 -1.35 6.80
CA TYR A 264 -10.62 0.10 6.79
C TYR A 264 -9.20 0.51 6.48
N VAL A 265 -9.02 1.37 5.49
CA VAL A 265 -7.70 1.85 5.12
C VAL A 265 -7.76 3.31 4.68
N THR A 266 -6.92 4.13 5.29
CA THR A 266 -6.82 5.55 4.97
C THR A 266 -5.36 5.94 4.85
N THR A 267 -5.10 6.86 3.90
CA THR A 267 -3.80 7.47 3.67
C THR A 267 -3.91 8.99 3.79
N PHE A 268 -2.93 9.59 4.43
CA PHE A 268 -2.82 11.02 4.64
C PHE A 268 -1.54 11.52 3.97
N LEU A 269 -1.69 12.03 2.75
CA LEU A 269 -0.57 12.63 2.02
C LEU A 269 -0.18 13.96 2.69
N GLY A 270 1.14 14.19 2.86
CA GLY A 270 1.67 15.33 3.60
C GLY A 270 1.79 15.12 5.12
N PHE A 271 1.40 13.94 5.64
CA PHE A 271 1.48 13.58 7.07
C PHE A 271 2.69 12.69 7.41
N GLY A 272 3.47 12.26 6.43
CA GLY A 272 4.73 11.58 6.68
C GLY A 272 5.73 12.48 7.38
N GLY A 273 6.69 11.89 8.10
CA GLY A 273 7.57 12.59 9.03
C GLY A 273 8.38 13.74 8.40
N ASN A 274 8.81 13.61 7.14
CA ASN A 274 9.57 14.66 6.45
C ASN A 274 8.65 15.77 5.92
N MET A 275 7.52 15.42 5.30
CA MET A 275 6.57 16.39 4.79
C MET A 275 5.88 17.17 5.91
N ALA A 276 5.57 16.54 7.04
CA ALA A 276 5.04 17.23 8.21
C ALA A 276 6.04 18.28 8.73
N ARG A 277 7.35 17.93 8.81
CA ARG A 277 8.40 18.89 9.17
C ARG A 277 8.50 20.03 8.16
N GLN A 278 8.44 19.74 6.87
CA GLN A 278 8.46 20.76 5.82
C GLN A 278 7.29 21.73 5.96
N ARG A 279 6.07 21.23 6.14
CA ARG A 279 4.86 22.06 6.37
C ARG A 279 5.01 22.95 7.61
N TYR A 280 5.57 22.42 8.67
CA TYR A 280 5.86 23.19 9.87
C TYR A 280 6.87 24.31 9.61
N GLU A 281 7.97 24.04 8.92
CA GLU A 281 8.98 25.04 8.56
C GLU A 281 8.41 26.12 7.63
N ASP A 282 7.60 25.74 6.63
CA ASP A 282 6.91 26.67 5.74
C ASP A 282 6.03 27.64 6.53
N GLN A 283 5.29 27.14 7.51
CA GLN A 283 4.44 27.97 8.37
C GLN A 283 5.29 28.86 9.30
N LEU A 284 6.41 28.35 9.84
CA LEU A 284 7.32 29.15 10.65
C LEU A 284 7.88 30.34 9.85
N VAL A 285 8.38 30.10 8.65
CA VAL A 285 8.92 31.15 7.77
C VAL A 285 7.83 32.19 7.48
N ASN A 286 6.66 31.75 7.01
CA ASN A 286 5.55 32.63 6.64
C ASN A 286 5.06 33.46 7.82
N ASN A 287 4.82 32.84 8.98
CA ASN A 287 4.32 33.53 10.18
C ASN A 287 5.37 34.52 10.74
N THR A 288 6.64 34.14 10.74
CA THR A 288 7.70 34.99 11.28
C THR A 288 7.92 36.21 10.38
N LEU A 289 7.96 36.01 9.06
CA LEU A 289 8.08 37.12 8.11
C LEU A 289 6.87 38.05 8.17
N ALA A 290 5.66 37.51 8.30
CA ALA A 290 4.45 38.34 8.47
C ALA A 290 4.49 39.16 9.77
N LYS A 291 4.88 38.56 10.89
CA LYS A 291 5.06 39.25 12.18
C LYS A 291 6.13 40.32 12.12
N ASN A 292 7.27 40.04 11.50
CA ASN A 292 8.39 40.97 11.40
C ASN A 292 8.03 42.26 10.63
N ARG A 293 6.99 42.23 9.76
CA ARG A 293 6.48 43.43 9.08
C ARG A 293 5.84 44.45 10.02
N PHE A 294 5.32 43.97 11.13
CA PHE A 294 4.56 44.81 12.09
C PHE A 294 5.31 45.07 13.40
N LEU A 295 6.44 44.38 13.64
CA LEU A 295 7.20 44.48 14.88
C LEU A 295 8.48 45.26 14.66
N THR A 296 8.83 46.13 15.60
CA THR A 296 10.11 46.89 15.65
C THR A 296 11.30 45.97 15.97
N THR A 297 11.07 44.85 16.68
CA THR A 297 12.08 43.84 16.97
C THR A 297 11.87 42.63 16.05
N GLN A 298 12.71 42.52 15.06
CA GLN A 298 12.65 41.40 14.11
C GLN A 298 13.40 40.19 14.67
N THR A 299 12.81 38.98 14.49
CA THR A 299 13.42 37.72 14.90
C THR A 299 13.63 36.79 13.69
N GLY A 300 14.66 35.95 13.75
CA GLY A 300 14.94 34.94 12.73
C GLY A 300 15.62 35.45 11.46
N LEU A 301 15.94 36.74 11.33
CA LEU A 301 16.57 37.31 10.14
C LEU A 301 18.10 37.20 10.15
N ASN A 302 18.69 36.94 11.30
CA ASN A 302 20.14 36.76 11.47
C ASN A 302 20.42 35.79 12.62
N GLU A 303 21.67 35.39 12.77
CA GLU A 303 22.12 34.45 13.81
C GLU A 303 22.09 35.04 15.22
N ASP A 304 22.17 36.35 15.37
CA ASP A 304 22.18 37.02 16.68
C ASP A 304 20.78 37.01 17.33
N LYS A 305 19.74 37.05 16.48
CA LYS A 305 18.31 37.02 16.92
C LYS A 305 17.52 35.90 16.21
N PRO A 306 17.90 34.65 16.44
CA PRO A 306 17.23 33.53 15.78
C PRO A 306 15.79 33.38 16.27
N TYR A 307 14.94 32.74 15.46
CA TYR A 307 13.65 32.23 15.93
C TYR A 307 13.89 31.04 16.87
N LEU A 308 13.24 31.08 18.02
CA LEU A 308 13.36 30.00 19.01
C LEU A 308 12.36 28.88 18.68
N ASP A 309 12.88 27.78 18.10
CA ASP A 309 12.07 26.62 17.68
C ASP A 309 11.97 25.59 18.83
N PRO A 310 10.75 25.37 19.40
CA PRO A 310 10.57 24.40 20.46
C PRO A 310 10.82 22.95 19.99
N CYS A 311 10.71 22.66 18.69
CA CYS A 311 10.81 21.35 18.09
C CYS A 311 12.22 20.95 17.63
N LEU A 312 13.24 21.78 17.90
CA LEU A 312 14.65 21.42 17.71
C LEU A 312 15.32 21.16 19.07
N PRO A 313 16.30 20.25 19.13
CA PRO A 313 17.06 19.99 20.36
C PRO A 313 17.67 21.25 20.96
N ALA A 314 17.79 21.32 22.28
CA ALA A 314 18.26 22.50 22.99
C ALA A 314 19.64 22.97 22.49
N GLY A 315 19.71 24.23 22.09
CA GLY A 315 20.94 24.88 21.63
C GLY A 315 21.41 24.52 20.22
N LEU A 316 20.65 23.74 19.43
CA LEU A 316 20.91 23.51 18.02
C LEU A 316 20.66 24.80 17.22
N SER A 317 21.63 25.26 16.46
CA SER A 317 21.45 26.31 15.45
C SER A 317 21.18 25.67 14.09
N ASP A 318 20.16 26.17 13.39
CA ASP A 318 19.73 25.69 12.09
C ASP A 318 19.17 26.82 11.22
N THR A 319 18.90 26.54 9.96
CA THR A 319 18.27 27.47 9.03
C THR A 319 17.15 26.78 8.25
N ALA A 320 16.03 27.47 8.09
CA ALA A 320 14.97 27.07 7.15
C ALA A 320 14.97 28.03 5.96
N VAL A 321 15.15 27.49 4.76
CA VAL A 321 15.19 28.28 3.51
C VAL A 321 13.93 27.99 2.70
N ARG A 322 13.18 29.06 2.35
CA ARG A 322 11.96 28.98 1.53
C ARG A 322 11.86 30.21 0.63
N ASP A 323 11.64 30.01 -0.65
CA ASP A 323 11.42 31.08 -1.64
C ASP A 323 12.44 32.24 -1.51
N ASN A 324 13.73 31.94 -1.45
CA ASN A 324 14.83 32.86 -1.20
C ASN A 324 14.83 33.56 0.17
N ASN A 325 13.94 33.19 1.07
CA ASN A 325 13.97 33.68 2.45
C ASN A 325 14.67 32.67 3.35
N THR A 326 15.61 33.15 4.16
CA THR A 326 16.29 32.31 5.16
C THR A 326 15.82 32.73 6.55
N LEU A 327 15.31 31.76 7.30
CA LEU A 327 14.96 31.93 8.71
C LEU A 327 16.02 31.22 9.56
N TYR A 328 16.70 31.97 10.43
CA TYR A 328 17.65 31.43 11.39
C TYR A 328 16.91 30.90 12.61
N LEU A 329 17.20 29.65 12.98
CA LEU A 329 16.52 28.90 14.01
C LEU A 329 17.49 28.58 15.16
N ARG A 330 16.98 28.56 16.39
CA ARG A 330 17.68 28.03 17.55
C ARG A 330 16.76 27.14 18.36
N GLY A 331 17.18 25.90 18.58
CA GLY A 331 16.40 24.91 19.33
C GLY A 331 16.24 25.27 20.80
N GLN A 332 15.00 25.22 21.27
CA GLN A 332 14.64 25.34 22.68
C GLN A 332 14.56 23.99 23.39
N GLY A 333 14.27 22.92 22.64
CA GLY A 333 14.10 21.58 23.20
C GLY A 333 12.89 21.45 24.11
N ASP A 334 11.83 22.23 23.84
CA ASP A 334 10.60 22.22 24.64
C ASP A 334 9.59 21.24 24.04
N TRP A 335 9.57 20.04 24.57
CA TRP A 335 8.68 18.95 24.15
C TRP A 335 7.21 19.33 24.19
N THR A 336 6.76 19.91 25.29
CA THR A 336 5.35 20.28 25.50
C THR A 336 4.91 21.34 24.51
N ARG A 337 5.74 22.36 24.34
CA ARG A 337 5.47 23.41 23.36
C ARG A 337 5.54 22.91 21.93
N CYS A 338 6.43 21.95 21.63
CA CYS A 338 6.48 21.31 20.33
C CYS A 338 5.18 20.56 20.01
N GLN A 339 4.62 19.80 20.95
CA GLN A 339 3.31 19.15 20.78
C GLN A 339 2.20 20.16 20.47
N GLU A 340 2.15 21.27 21.21
CA GLU A 340 1.14 22.31 20.98
C GLU A 340 1.21 22.93 19.58
N VAL A 341 2.42 23.20 19.08
CA VAL A 341 2.60 23.84 17.76
C VAL A 341 2.43 22.88 16.59
N VAL A 342 2.62 21.56 16.78
CA VAL A 342 2.42 20.57 15.71
C VAL A 342 0.99 20.05 15.63
N ARG A 343 0.24 20.04 16.73
CA ARG A 343 -1.15 19.55 16.79
C ARG A 343 -2.08 20.18 15.75
N PRO A 344 -2.06 21.50 15.46
CA PRO A 344 -2.93 22.11 14.44
C PRO A 344 -2.74 21.51 13.04
N PHE A 345 -1.54 20.96 12.72
CA PHE A 345 -1.27 20.34 11.42
C PHE A 345 -1.99 19.01 11.21
N LEU A 346 -2.57 18.44 12.25
CA LEU A 346 -3.46 17.28 12.13
C LEU A 346 -4.75 17.63 11.39
N GLY A 347 -5.14 18.91 11.32
CA GLY A 347 -6.36 19.34 10.63
C GLY A 347 -7.62 18.74 11.25
N LEU A 348 -7.67 18.62 12.58
CA LEU A 348 -8.84 18.13 13.29
C LEU A 348 -9.92 19.21 13.25
N HIS A 349 -11.03 18.93 12.57
CA HIS A 349 -12.20 19.79 12.53
C HIS A 349 -13.21 19.37 13.63
N ASN A 350 -14.01 20.31 14.12
CA ASN A 350 -15.04 20.02 15.10
C ASN A 350 -15.99 18.94 14.59
N GLY A 351 -15.98 17.77 15.25
CA GLY A 351 -16.84 16.63 14.93
C GLY A 351 -16.19 15.50 14.11
N THR A 352 -14.99 15.69 13.52
CA THR A 352 -14.29 14.61 12.84
C THR A 352 -13.35 13.84 13.76
N MET A 353 -13.25 12.54 13.54
CA MET A 353 -12.58 11.60 14.45
C MET A 353 -11.15 11.29 14.05
N SER A 354 -10.65 11.82 12.92
CA SER A 354 -9.34 11.47 12.37
C SER A 354 -8.61 12.66 11.76
N PRO A 355 -7.31 12.53 11.48
CA PRO A 355 -6.53 13.55 10.79
C PRO A 355 -7.18 13.98 9.47
N GLY A 356 -7.05 15.28 9.14
CA GLY A 356 -7.59 15.84 7.90
C GLY A 356 -9.10 15.77 7.72
N GLY A 357 -9.87 15.48 8.79
CA GLY A 357 -11.33 15.39 8.74
C GLY A 357 -11.88 14.17 7.98
N VAL A 358 -11.07 13.13 7.76
CA VAL A 358 -11.48 11.90 7.06
C VAL A 358 -12.32 11.03 8.00
N TYR A 359 -13.31 10.31 7.46
CA TYR A 359 -14.09 9.32 8.22
C TYR A 359 -13.16 8.25 8.80
N GLN A 360 -13.36 7.91 10.08
CA GLN A 360 -12.66 6.80 10.73
C GLN A 360 -13.66 5.80 11.27
N ALA A 361 -13.54 4.54 10.83
CA ALA A 361 -14.31 3.45 11.42
C ALA A 361 -13.90 3.24 12.88
N PRO A 362 -14.85 2.93 13.78
CA PRO A 362 -14.54 2.70 15.18
C PRO A 362 -13.49 1.60 15.38
N ILE A 363 -12.52 1.85 16.25
CA ILE A 363 -11.51 0.85 16.67
C ILE A 363 -11.93 0.27 18.01
N ASN A 364 -12.05 -1.06 18.06
CA ASN A 364 -12.26 -1.75 19.33
C ASN A 364 -10.91 -1.96 20.03
N PHE A 365 -10.45 -0.96 20.79
CA PHE A 365 -9.16 -1.02 21.49
C PHE A 365 -9.06 -2.14 22.53
N SER A 366 -10.16 -2.68 23.03
CA SER A 366 -10.15 -3.80 23.98
C SER A 366 -9.87 -5.16 23.30
N ASN A 367 -10.16 -5.27 21.99
CA ASN A 367 -9.91 -6.46 21.19
C ASN A 367 -9.21 -6.12 19.88
N SER A 368 -8.08 -5.42 19.96
CA SER A 368 -7.25 -5.05 18.81
C SER A 368 -5.77 -5.15 19.18
N GLU A 369 -4.94 -5.33 18.18
CA GLU A 369 -3.49 -5.27 18.26
C GLU A 369 -3.01 -4.48 17.05
N PHE A 370 -2.04 -3.58 17.23
CA PHE A 370 -1.49 -2.75 16.17
C PHE A 370 0.03 -2.84 16.09
N TYR A 371 0.54 -2.70 14.87
CA TYR A 371 1.97 -2.56 14.60
C TYR A 371 2.24 -1.21 13.93
N GLY A 372 3.25 -0.50 14.46
CA GLY A 372 3.76 0.75 13.91
C GLY A 372 5.09 0.54 13.19
N PHE A 373 5.13 0.95 11.92
CA PHE A 373 6.29 0.79 11.04
C PHE A 373 6.90 2.14 10.65
N SER A 374 8.07 2.08 9.99
CA SER A 374 8.80 3.23 9.47
C SER A 374 9.10 4.26 10.56
N GLU A 375 8.62 5.50 10.48
CA GLU A 375 8.91 6.52 11.49
C GLU A 375 8.39 6.15 12.88
N PHE A 376 7.34 5.32 13.03
CA PHE A 376 6.94 4.81 14.34
C PHE A 376 8.03 3.97 14.99
N PHE A 377 8.71 3.13 14.21
CA PHE A 377 9.86 2.37 14.69
C PHE A 377 11.11 3.24 14.85
N TYR A 378 11.42 4.05 13.85
CA TYR A 378 12.63 4.86 13.88
C TYR A 378 12.61 5.89 15.02
N CYS A 379 11.47 6.52 15.31
CA CYS A 379 11.34 7.45 16.43
C CYS A 379 11.46 6.78 17.79
N THR A 380 11.02 5.53 17.92
CA THR A 380 11.11 4.79 19.19
C THR A 380 12.48 4.15 19.37
N GLU A 381 13.06 3.56 18.32
CA GLU A 381 14.26 2.73 18.46
C GLU A 381 15.58 3.48 18.20
N ASP A 382 15.68 4.24 17.08
CA ASP A 382 16.99 4.73 16.61
C ASP A 382 17.73 5.55 17.66
N VAL A 383 17.01 6.39 18.38
CA VAL A 383 17.58 7.34 19.34
C VAL A 383 17.13 7.05 20.77
N LEU A 384 15.83 6.79 20.97
CA LEU A 384 15.28 6.60 22.31
C LEU A 384 15.47 5.18 22.86
N ARG A 385 15.78 4.20 22.01
CA ARG A 385 15.98 2.78 22.35
C ARG A 385 14.76 2.16 23.05
N LEU A 386 13.56 2.51 22.59
CA LEU A 386 12.26 2.09 23.11
C LEU A 386 11.43 1.31 22.06
N GLY A 387 12.08 0.71 21.06
CA GLY A 387 11.42 -0.14 20.07
C GLY A 387 10.74 -1.36 20.70
N GLY A 388 9.75 -1.92 20.02
CA GLY A 388 8.92 -3.01 20.52
C GLY A 388 7.63 -2.51 21.13
N GLN A 389 7.29 -2.96 22.33
CA GLN A 389 6.06 -2.57 23.02
C GLN A 389 6.02 -1.07 23.28
N TYR A 390 5.04 -0.37 22.71
CA TYR A 390 4.87 1.07 22.91
C TYR A 390 4.25 1.35 24.29
N ASP A 391 4.85 2.30 25.00
CA ASP A 391 4.38 2.82 26.27
C ASP A 391 4.43 4.35 26.20
N SER A 392 3.27 5.02 26.21
CA SER A 392 3.15 6.45 25.97
C SER A 392 3.87 7.29 27.03
N GLU A 393 3.89 6.85 28.31
CA GLU A 393 4.55 7.56 29.39
C GLU A 393 6.06 7.47 29.30
N LYS A 394 6.59 6.25 29.04
CA LYS A 394 8.03 6.06 28.84
C LYS A 394 8.52 6.80 27.62
N TYR A 395 7.73 6.76 26.52
CA TYR A 395 8.04 7.46 25.30
C TYR A 395 8.10 8.98 25.49
N SER A 396 7.06 9.57 26.12
CA SER A 396 7.00 11.00 26.39
C SER A 396 8.16 11.48 27.28
N ARG A 397 8.48 10.72 28.33
CA ARG A 397 9.61 11.05 29.20
C ARG A 397 10.95 11.01 28.46
N ALA A 398 11.18 9.99 27.65
CA ALA A 398 12.41 9.86 26.88
C ALA A 398 12.53 10.94 25.79
N ALA A 399 11.43 11.27 25.12
CA ALA A 399 11.39 12.33 24.14
C ALA A 399 11.63 13.72 24.76
N MET A 400 11.06 13.98 25.94
CA MET A 400 11.28 15.21 26.70
C MET A 400 12.74 15.34 27.14
N ASP A 401 13.33 14.28 27.69
CA ASP A 401 14.76 14.25 28.07
C ASP A 401 15.68 14.48 26.86
N PHE A 402 15.39 13.79 25.74
CA PHE A 402 16.14 13.98 24.50
C PHE A 402 16.06 15.44 24.02
N CYS A 403 14.86 16.02 23.93
CA CYS A 403 14.66 17.37 23.41
C CYS A 403 15.39 18.43 24.24
N SER A 404 15.31 18.33 25.57
CA SER A 404 15.96 19.25 26.49
C SER A 404 17.48 19.07 26.62
N THR A 405 18.02 17.93 26.12
CA THR A 405 19.46 17.67 26.13
C THR A 405 20.18 18.60 25.13
N LYS A 406 21.29 19.21 25.56
CA LYS A 406 22.10 20.10 24.73
C LYS A 406 22.58 19.40 23.45
N TRP A 407 22.49 20.08 22.32
CA TRP A 407 22.93 19.56 21.03
C TRP A 407 24.39 19.04 21.02
N SER A 408 25.31 19.73 21.71
CA SER A 408 26.69 19.28 21.86
C SER A 408 26.79 17.92 22.53
N THR A 409 25.98 17.70 23.57
CA THR A 409 25.91 16.40 24.27
C THR A 409 25.32 15.30 23.39
N LEU A 410 24.29 15.61 22.59
CA LEU A 410 23.70 14.64 21.65
C LEU A 410 24.72 14.23 20.58
N LYS A 411 25.50 15.18 20.04
CA LYS A 411 26.59 14.84 19.10
C LYS A 411 27.63 13.95 19.74
N GLN A 412 28.07 14.26 20.96
CA GLN A 412 29.03 13.42 21.68
C GLN A 412 28.49 12.01 21.93
N ARG A 413 27.19 11.87 22.25
CA ARG A 413 26.53 10.54 22.38
C ARG A 413 26.55 9.76 21.06
N LEU A 414 26.33 10.45 19.92
CA LEU A 414 26.41 9.83 18.60
C LEU A 414 27.82 9.36 18.25
N ASP A 415 28.82 10.20 18.50
CA ASP A 415 30.24 9.87 18.26
C ASP A 415 30.68 8.67 19.12
N ASN A 416 30.15 8.56 20.34
CA ASN A 416 30.36 7.45 21.25
C ASN A 416 29.47 6.22 20.94
N LYS A 417 28.71 6.21 19.84
CA LYS A 417 27.83 5.10 19.39
C LYS A 417 26.80 4.65 20.44
N LEU A 418 26.25 5.59 21.21
CA LEU A 418 25.24 5.31 22.25
C LEU A 418 23.82 5.20 21.67
N PHE A 419 23.62 5.50 20.40
CA PHE A 419 22.37 5.31 19.65
C PHE A 419 22.42 4.06 18.78
N SER A 420 21.33 3.77 18.04
CA SER A 420 21.36 2.67 17.08
C SER A 420 22.39 2.94 15.96
N GLN A 421 22.81 1.89 15.26
CA GLN A 421 23.68 2.03 14.09
C GLN A 421 23.04 2.80 12.94
N GLN A 422 21.73 2.93 12.94
CA GLN A 422 20.93 3.65 11.96
C GLN A 422 20.84 5.16 12.27
N ALA A 423 21.16 5.57 13.49
CA ALA A 423 21.09 6.96 13.89
C ALA A 423 22.23 7.78 13.24
N ASP A 424 21.87 8.90 12.63
CA ASP A 424 22.77 9.90 12.05
C ASP A 424 22.43 11.30 12.58
N LEU A 425 23.22 12.30 12.19
CA LEU A 425 22.99 13.69 12.59
C LEU A 425 21.62 14.21 12.13
N GLY A 426 21.14 13.78 10.96
CA GLY A 426 19.82 14.16 10.46
C GLY A 426 18.71 13.59 11.33
N ARG A 427 18.85 12.34 11.77
CA ARG A 427 17.91 11.69 12.72
C ARG A 427 17.88 12.46 14.05
N LEU A 428 19.04 12.77 14.63
CA LEU A 428 19.11 13.53 15.89
C LEU A 428 18.52 14.92 15.77
N LYS A 429 18.80 15.62 14.67
CA LYS A 429 18.30 16.98 14.41
C LYS A 429 16.78 17.07 14.47
N TYR A 430 16.10 16.12 13.85
CA TYR A 430 14.63 16.13 13.72
C TYR A 430 13.89 15.21 14.69
N GLN A 431 14.60 14.51 15.55
CA GLN A 431 13.98 13.57 16.49
C GLN A 431 12.93 14.24 17.37
N CYS A 432 13.19 15.46 17.87
CA CYS A 432 12.25 16.21 18.70
C CYS A 432 10.93 16.43 17.97
N PHE A 433 10.99 17.00 16.76
CA PHE A 433 9.80 17.22 15.93
C PHE A 433 9.07 15.92 15.60
N LYS A 434 9.79 14.93 15.10
CA LYS A 434 9.19 13.66 14.66
C LYS A 434 8.57 12.89 15.81
N SER A 435 9.18 12.95 17.01
CA SER A 435 8.62 12.34 18.21
C SER A 435 7.33 13.01 18.65
N ALA A 436 7.28 14.35 18.65
CA ALA A 436 6.07 15.08 18.97
C ALA A 436 4.96 14.82 17.94
N TRP A 437 5.32 14.82 16.65
CA TRP A 437 4.40 14.52 15.56
C TRP A 437 3.81 13.12 15.68
N MET A 438 4.65 12.10 15.90
CA MET A 438 4.20 10.72 16.11
C MET A 438 3.22 10.62 17.28
N TYR A 439 3.53 11.25 18.42
CA TYR A 439 2.67 11.23 19.59
C TYR A 439 1.30 11.88 19.31
N GLU A 440 1.30 13.05 18.67
CA GLU A 440 0.07 13.75 18.33
C GLU A 440 -0.76 12.99 17.28
N VAL A 441 -0.13 12.35 16.30
CA VAL A 441 -0.83 11.49 15.34
C VAL A 441 -1.53 10.33 16.05
N LEU A 442 -0.85 9.66 16.98
CA LEU A 442 -1.43 8.53 17.72
C LEU A 442 -2.58 8.97 18.63
N HIS A 443 -2.32 9.91 19.53
CA HIS A 443 -3.23 10.18 20.65
C HIS A 443 -4.26 11.26 20.32
N SER A 444 -3.88 12.32 19.63
CA SER A 444 -4.79 13.39 19.20
C SER A 444 -5.45 13.08 17.86
N GLY A 445 -4.73 12.48 16.93
CA GLY A 445 -5.19 12.12 15.59
C GLY A 445 -6.08 10.89 15.58
N PHE A 446 -5.51 9.71 15.80
CA PHE A 446 -6.22 8.44 15.77
C PHE A 446 -6.88 8.03 17.09
N ARG A 447 -6.70 8.82 18.16
CA ARG A 447 -7.29 8.63 19.48
C ARG A 447 -6.93 7.30 20.16
N PHE A 448 -5.72 6.82 19.93
CA PHE A 448 -5.21 5.70 20.72
C PHE A 448 -5.18 6.10 22.19
N PRO A 449 -5.79 5.31 23.09
CA PRO A 449 -5.72 5.59 24.53
C PRO A 449 -4.26 5.61 25.00
N THR A 450 -3.92 6.49 25.93
CA THR A 450 -2.56 6.58 26.47
C THR A 450 -2.15 5.32 27.23
N ASN A 451 -3.10 4.56 27.73
CA ASN A 451 -2.89 3.27 28.39
C ASN A 451 -3.04 2.07 27.45
N TYR A 452 -3.08 2.27 26.12
CA TYR A 452 -3.21 1.19 25.15
C TYR A 452 -1.91 0.39 25.05
N ALA A 453 -1.94 -0.85 25.53
CA ALA A 453 -0.76 -1.70 25.64
C ALA A 453 -0.54 -2.64 24.43
N SER A 454 -1.43 -2.65 23.45
CA SER A 454 -1.35 -3.59 22.32
C SER A 454 -0.81 -2.95 21.03
N LEU A 455 -0.04 -1.85 21.15
CA LEU A 455 0.73 -1.25 20.05
C LEU A 455 2.20 -1.66 20.17
N LYS A 456 2.72 -2.21 19.08
CA LYS A 456 4.14 -2.56 18.96
C LYS A 456 4.78 -1.78 17.82
N THR A 457 6.00 -1.30 18.00
CA THR A 457 6.78 -0.69 16.92
C THR A 457 7.86 -1.66 16.47
N ALA A 458 7.96 -1.92 15.17
CA ALA A 458 8.85 -2.93 14.65
C ALA A 458 9.38 -2.57 13.25
N GLN A 459 10.61 -2.97 12.97
CA GLN A 459 11.17 -3.07 11.63
C GLN A 459 11.13 -4.51 11.14
N LEU A 460 11.41 -5.46 12.05
CA LEU A 460 11.41 -6.89 11.79
C LEU A 460 10.36 -7.56 12.67
N VAL A 461 9.66 -8.51 12.11
CA VAL A 461 8.78 -9.41 12.86
C VAL A 461 9.22 -10.84 12.52
N TYR A 462 9.61 -11.61 13.54
CA TYR A 462 10.20 -12.95 13.39
C TYR A 462 11.39 -12.96 12.40
N ASP A 463 12.32 -11.99 12.57
CA ASP A 463 13.52 -11.80 11.71
C ASP A 463 13.20 -11.55 10.22
N LYS A 464 11.94 -11.33 9.88
CA LYS A 464 11.50 -10.93 8.54
C LYS A 464 11.26 -9.43 8.51
N GLU A 465 11.84 -8.74 7.53
CA GLU A 465 11.51 -7.35 7.27
C GLU A 465 10.06 -7.28 6.79
N VAL A 466 9.19 -6.66 7.60
CA VAL A 466 7.79 -6.49 7.21
C VAL A 466 7.71 -5.28 6.30
N GLN A 467 7.55 -5.56 5.01
CA GLN A 467 7.41 -4.56 3.98
C GLN A 467 6.06 -4.71 3.30
N TRP A 468 5.46 -3.60 2.92
CA TRP A 468 4.22 -3.64 2.14
C TRP A 468 4.39 -4.39 0.80
N THR A 469 5.61 -4.47 0.27
CA THR A 469 5.96 -5.21 -0.95
C THR A 469 5.69 -6.71 -0.83
N LEU A 470 5.82 -7.31 0.36
CA LEU A 470 5.42 -8.70 0.60
C LEU A 470 3.91 -8.90 0.42
N GLY A 471 3.11 -7.99 0.98
CA GLY A 471 1.66 -8.03 0.78
C GLY A 471 1.27 -7.75 -0.67
N ALA A 472 2.01 -6.87 -1.36
CA ALA A 472 1.78 -6.58 -2.77
C ALA A 472 2.04 -7.81 -3.65
N ILE A 473 3.17 -8.51 -3.46
CA ILE A 473 3.47 -9.71 -4.25
C ILE A 473 2.44 -10.82 -3.95
N LEU A 474 2.09 -11.06 -2.69
CA LEU A 474 1.07 -12.04 -2.32
C LEU A 474 -0.27 -11.73 -3.00
N PHE A 475 -0.72 -10.49 -2.94
CA PHE A 475 -1.98 -10.06 -3.55
C PHE A 475 -1.96 -10.16 -5.08
N LYS A 476 -0.91 -9.70 -5.72
CA LYS A 476 -0.78 -9.69 -7.20
C LYS A 476 -0.61 -11.09 -7.78
N THR A 477 0.00 -12.01 -7.04
CA THR A 477 0.27 -13.38 -7.51
C THR A 477 -0.77 -14.40 -7.04
N ARG A 478 -1.77 -14.02 -6.21
CA ARG A 478 -2.73 -14.93 -5.59
C ARG A 478 -3.49 -15.85 -6.55
N PHE A 479 -3.64 -15.45 -7.81
CA PHE A 479 -4.31 -16.25 -8.84
C PHE A 479 -3.37 -17.04 -9.76
N LEU A 480 -2.05 -16.91 -9.60
CA LEU A 480 -1.09 -17.69 -10.41
C LEU A 480 -1.28 -19.21 -10.25
N PRO A 481 -1.54 -19.75 -9.03
CA PRO A 481 -1.77 -21.18 -8.87
C PRO A 481 -2.93 -21.74 -9.69
N LEU A 482 -3.99 -20.97 -9.89
CA LEU A 482 -5.13 -21.40 -10.72
C LEU A 482 -4.78 -21.55 -12.20
N ARG A 483 -3.82 -20.80 -12.68
CA ARG A 483 -3.29 -20.90 -14.05
C ARG A 483 -2.63 -22.27 -14.28
N ASP A 484 -1.82 -22.69 -13.32
CA ASP A 484 -1.04 -23.92 -13.41
C ASP A 484 -1.93 -25.15 -13.21
N LEU A 485 -2.84 -25.11 -12.25
CA LEU A 485 -3.85 -26.17 -12.04
C LEU A 485 -4.79 -26.29 -13.24
N ARG A 486 -5.20 -25.20 -13.89
CA ARG A 486 -5.99 -25.26 -15.12
C ARG A 486 -5.19 -25.82 -16.30
N GLN A 487 -3.92 -25.51 -16.40
CA GLN A 487 -3.06 -26.07 -17.46
C GLN A 487 -2.79 -27.58 -17.25
N GLU A 488 -2.61 -28.00 -16.01
CA GLU A 488 -2.42 -29.43 -15.69
C GLU A 488 -3.73 -30.24 -15.85
N THR A 489 -4.86 -29.72 -15.39
CA THR A 489 -6.17 -30.35 -15.63
C THR A 489 -6.59 -30.32 -17.08
N LEU A 490 -6.23 -29.30 -17.85
CA LEU A 490 -6.42 -29.25 -19.31
C LEU A 490 -5.49 -30.21 -20.06
N ARG A 491 -4.31 -30.54 -19.51
CA ARG A 491 -3.41 -31.57 -20.06
C ARG A 491 -3.86 -32.99 -19.70
N GLN A 492 -4.47 -33.18 -18.52
CA GLN A 492 -4.90 -34.51 -18.03
C GLN A 492 -6.34 -34.87 -18.41
N SER A 493 -7.22 -33.91 -18.59
CA SER A 493 -8.56 -34.14 -19.10
C SER A 493 -8.77 -33.28 -20.34
N HIS A 494 -9.19 -33.91 -21.44
CA HIS A 494 -9.92 -33.22 -22.49
C HIS A 494 -11.40 -33.13 -22.03
N PRO A 495 -11.82 -32.17 -21.21
CA PRO A 495 -13.20 -32.07 -20.84
C PRO A 495 -13.95 -31.50 -22.05
N SER A 496 -14.80 -32.35 -22.62
CA SER A 496 -15.70 -32.00 -23.71
C SER A 496 -16.58 -30.78 -23.42
N TRP A 497 -16.76 -30.40 -22.15
CA TRP A 497 -17.58 -29.28 -21.73
C TRP A 497 -16.90 -27.90 -21.88
N LEU A 498 -15.55 -27.80 -21.86
CA LEU A 498 -14.85 -26.53 -22.14
C LEU A 498 -14.93 -26.11 -23.62
N ARG A 499 -15.21 -27.06 -24.53
CA ARG A 499 -15.59 -26.76 -25.92
C ARG A 499 -17.00 -26.18 -26.06
N SER A 500 -17.79 -26.22 -25.03
CA SER A 500 -19.17 -25.72 -24.97
C SER A 500 -19.27 -24.28 -24.47
N SER A 501 -18.18 -23.62 -24.14
CA SER A 501 -18.21 -22.19 -23.84
C SER A 501 -18.63 -21.42 -25.10
N PHE A 502 -19.70 -20.67 -25.00
CA PHE A 502 -20.36 -19.95 -26.08
C PHE A 502 -19.39 -19.11 -26.96
N VAL A 503 -18.34 -18.54 -26.35
CA VAL A 503 -17.34 -17.72 -27.05
C VAL A 503 -16.29 -18.55 -27.80
N TYR A 504 -16.00 -19.77 -27.35
CA TYR A 504 -14.99 -20.67 -27.95
C TYR A 504 -15.58 -21.72 -28.87
N ASN A 505 -16.91 -21.87 -28.92
CA ASN A 505 -17.58 -22.79 -29.83
C ASN A 505 -17.94 -22.05 -31.12
N HIS A 506 -17.04 -22.10 -32.10
CA HIS A 506 -17.23 -21.46 -33.42
C HIS A 506 -18.56 -21.84 -34.08
N HIS A 507 -19.08 -23.06 -33.84
CA HIS A 507 -20.36 -23.50 -34.39
C HIS A 507 -21.56 -22.81 -33.72
N LEU A 508 -21.55 -22.66 -32.40
CA LEU A 508 -22.58 -21.93 -31.66
C LEU A 508 -22.56 -20.43 -31.98
N PHE A 509 -21.38 -19.84 -32.08
CA PHE A 509 -21.21 -18.45 -32.49
C PHE A 509 -21.70 -18.20 -33.92
N SER A 510 -21.34 -19.09 -34.85
CA SER A 510 -21.82 -19.04 -36.22
C SER A 510 -23.33 -19.24 -36.32
N LEU A 511 -23.92 -20.13 -35.51
CA LEU A 511 -25.37 -20.33 -35.42
C LEU A 511 -26.08 -19.07 -34.93
N CYS A 512 -25.55 -18.39 -33.93
CA CYS A 512 -26.13 -17.13 -33.44
C CYS A 512 -26.06 -16.02 -34.47
N ILE A 513 -24.96 -15.87 -35.21
CA ILE A 513 -24.87 -14.92 -36.30
C ILE A 513 -25.90 -15.26 -37.41
N LEU A 514 -26.03 -16.55 -37.75
CA LEU A 514 -26.99 -16.99 -38.75
C LEU A 514 -28.44 -16.66 -38.34
N VAL A 515 -28.80 -16.88 -37.08
CA VAL A 515 -30.12 -16.53 -36.54
C VAL A 515 -30.39 -15.02 -36.62
N VAL A 516 -29.41 -14.20 -36.25
CA VAL A 516 -29.53 -12.74 -36.32
C VAL A 516 -29.70 -12.26 -37.79
N VAL A 517 -28.89 -12.81 -38.71
CA VAL A 517 -28.99 -12.48 -40.13
C VAL A 517 -30.35 -12.90 -40.69
N LEU A 518 -30.85 -14.09 -40.33
CA LEU A 518 -32.15 -14.57 -40.74
C LEU A 518 -33.28 -13.69 -40.20
N ALA A 519 -33.20 -13.24 -38.95
CA ALA A 519 -34.16 -12.34 -38.36
C ALA A 519 -34.19 -10.97 -39.07
N ILE A 520 -33.02 -10.43 -39.42
CA ILE A 520 -32.93 -9.18 -40.21
C ILE A 520 -33.52 -9.36 -41.62
N LEU A 521 -33.23 -10.46 -42.29
CA LEU A 521 -33.79 -10.76 -43.62
C LEU A 521 -35.32 -10.87 -43.57
N LEU A 522 -35.86 -11.60 -42.59
CA LEU A 522 -37.29 -11.73 -42.41
C LEU A 522 -37.95 -10.37 -42.11
N TYR A 523 -37.28 -9.52 -41.34
CA TYR A 523 -37.74 -8.17 -41.05
C TYR A 523 -37.77 -7.29 -42.33
N ILE A 524 -36.74 -7.36 -43.15
CA ILE A 524 -36.67 -6.64 -44.44
C ILE A 524 -37.76 -7.15 -45.39
N LEU A 525 -37.96 -8.47 -45.45
CA LEU A 525 -39.04 -9.06 -46.28
C LEU A 525 -40.41 -8.64 -45.80
N ARG A 526 -40.62 -8.54 -44.50
CA ARG A 526 -41.86 -8.03 -43.91
C ARG A 526 -42.09 -6.58 -44.28
N LEU A 527 -41.08 -5.71 -44.18
CA LEU A 527 -41.16 -4.30 -44.57
C LEU A 527 -41.45 -4.17 -46.06
N ARG A 528 -40.80 -4.96 -46.93
CA ARG A 528 -41.09 -4.97 -48.37
C ARG A 528 -42.54 -5.38 -48.67
N ARG A 529 -43.07 -6.39 -47.96
CA ARG A 529 -44.48 -6.79 -48.11
C ARG A 529 -45.45 -5.70 -47.65
N ILE A 530 -45.15 -5.00 -46.58
CA ILE A 530 -45.96 -3.88 -46.09
C ILE A 530 -45.95 -2.76 -47.16
N HIS A 531 -44.76 -2.38 -47.61
CA HIS A 531 -44.62 -1.32 -48.63
C HIS A 531 -45.31 -1.68 -49.94
N GLN A 532 -45.21 -2.94 -50.38
CA GLN A 532 -45.95 -3.40 -51.57
C GLN A 532 -47.48 -3.38 -51.36
N ARG A 533 -47.97 -3.64 -50.15
CA ARG A 533 -49.41 -3.52 -49.82
C ARG A 533 -49.85 -2.07 -49.83
N GLU A 534 -49.05 -1.16 -49.28
CA GLU A 534 -49.32 0.28 -49.29
C GLU A 534 -49.34 0.83 -50.73
N GLN A 535 -48.40 0.41 -51.59
CA GLN A 535 -48.40 0.80 -53.02
C GLN A 535 -49.61 0.28 -53.72
N ARG A 536 -50.04 -0.98 -53.54
CA ARG A 536 -51.27 -1.51 -54.16
C ARG A 536 -52.52 -0.81 -53.64
N GLN A 537 -52.58 -0.44 -52.37
CA GLN A 537 -53.68 0.34 -51.83
C GLN A 537 -53.72 1.76 -52.43
N ALA A 538 -52.57 2.40 -52.62
CA ALA A 538 -52.46 3.67 -53.24
C ALA A 538 -52.87 3.62 -54.75
N GLU A 539 -52.49 2.53 -55.48
CA GLU A 539 -52.90 2.27 -56.85
C GLU A 539 -54.43 2.07 -56.97
N VAL A 540 -55.03 1.31 -56.07
CA VAL A 540 -56.48 1.07 -56.01
C VAL A 540 -57.23 2.37 -55.68
N LEU A 541 -56.70 3.19 -54.74
CA LEU A 541 -57.27 4.50 -54.44
C LEU A 541 -57.20 5.43 -55.64
N ASN A 542 -56.07 5.46 -56.35
CA ASN A 542 -55.89 6.26 -57.53
C ASN A 542 -56.87 5.82 -58.69
N LEU A 543 -57.12 4.51 -58.84
CA LEU A 543 -58.11 4.00 -59.79
C LEU A 543 -59.52 4.40 -59.39
N ILE A 544 -59.90 4.33 -58.08
CA ILE A 544 -61.23 4.79 -57.63
C ILE A 544 -61.39 6.30 -57.85
N TRP A 545 -60.37 7.13 -57.59
CA TRP A 545 -60.43 8.58 -57.91
C TRP A 545 -60.48 8.87 -59.39
N ALA A 546 -59.92 8.03 -60.26
CA ALA A 546 -60.01 8.17 -61.71
C ALA A 546 -61.43 7.85 -62.25
N GLU A 547 -62.10 6.78 -61.70
CA GLU A 547 -63.47 6.43 -62.04
C GLU A 547 -64.51 7.48 -61.55
N GLU A 548 -64.32 8.05 -60.35
CA GLU A 548 -65.16 9.12 -59.83
C GLU A 548 -64.97 10.46 -60.64
N GLY A 549 -63.77 10.69 -61.18
CA GLY A 549 -63.47 11.86 -62.00
C GLY A 549 -64.12 11.80 -63.42
N GLU A 550 -64.33 10.63 -64.02
CA GLU A 550 -65.04 10.46 -65.31
C GLU A 550 -66.57 10.56 -65.18
N ALA A 551 -67.13 10.36 -63.98
CA ALA A 551 -68.57 10.45 -63.75
C ALA A 551 -69.10 11.87 -63.50
N LEU A 552 -68.23 12.89 -63.53
CA LEU A 552 -68.55 14.31 -63.26
C LEU A 552 -68.32 15.29 -64.47
N LEU A 553 -68.30 14.80 -65.69
CA LEU A 553 -68.38 15.71 -66.89
C LEU A 553 -69.69 15.45 -67.62
N PRO A 554 -70.48 16.54 -67.88
CA PRO A 554 -71.78 16.45 -68.53
C PRO A 554 -71.69 16.17 -70.02
#